data_538cba8c827acc409eb246b1a3fb1f28
#
_entry.id   538cba8c827acc409eb246b1a3fb1f28
#
_cell.length_a   1.000
_cell.length_b   1.000
_cell.length_c   1.000
_cell.angle_alpha   90.00
_cell.angle_beta   90.00
_cell.angle_gamma   90.00
#
_symmetry.space_group_name_H-M   'P 1'
#
loop_
_entity.id
_entity.type
_entity.pdbx_description
1 polymer ?
#
loop_
_entity_poly.entity_id
_entity_poly.type
_entity_poly.pdbx_seq_one_letter_code
_entity_poly.pdbx_strand_id
1 'polypeptide(L)'
;METKNIVDVERFVLNVNDMLSGKFFDLSKRLEKLLSSISDSEDMLDVLADYIDGFDYDAEFEKTFALDKKTGATRVSLPVDEKKKMALCITLFNDLVSEKLNANQFLETYFQDKRLTPTQNFLEKVVLPFRDGMCKAFGLSVNLTADEVDKHAQELEPEKEEVEQLPHLDELLVEVKRICNQILAILKFEKKRTDNLDDTEFIVQAILAASEKRDLMIVNGLVIGLEYVAKKFKNVRHLVEELNDDIFNYYEFLENPTQENAEV
;
A
#
# COMPACT_ATOMS: atom_id res chain seq x y z
N MET A 1 -13.37 -14.85 -11.06
CA MET A 1 -12.38 -13.92 -10.46
C MET A 1 -13.10 -12.59 -10.35
N GLU A 2 -13.26 -12.05 -9.17
CA GLU A 2 -13.91 -10.76 -8.99
C GLU A 2 -12.99 -9.66 -9.55
N THR A 3 -13.56 -8.76 -10.30
CA THR A 3 -12.87 -7.75 -11.12
C THR A 3 -12.01 -6.76 -10.31
N LYS A 4 -12.24 -6.63 -9.02
CA LYS A 4 -11.53 -5.70 -8.13
C LYS A 4 -10.04 -6.06 -7.95
N ASN A 5 -9.71 -7.33 -8.06
CA ASN A 5 -8.37 -7.87 -7.79
C ASN A 5 -7.41 -7.75 -8.99
N ILE A 6 -7.95 -7.55 -10.20
CA ILE A 6 -7.13 -7.35 -11.41
C ILE A 6 -6.34 -6.05 -11.31
N VAL A 7 -6.93 -4.96 -10.80
CA VAL A 7 -6.29 -3.65 -10.68
C VAL A 7 -5.05 -3.69 -9.78
N ASP A 8 -5.08 -4.46 -8.70
CA ASP A 8 -3.92 -4.58 -7.80
C ASP A 8 -2.76 -5.27 -8.50
N VAL A 9 -3.05 -6.33 -9.30
CA VAL A 9 -2.02 -7.00 -10.11
C VAL A 9 -1.50 -6.08 -11.23
N GLU A 10 -2.36 -5.30 -11.85
CA GLU A 10 -1.98 -4.30 -12.86
C GLU A 10 -1.06 -3.23 -12.26
N ARG A 11 -1.39 -2.71 -11.08
CA ARG A 11 -0.54 -1.77 -10.33
C ARG A 11 0.80 -2.39 -9.94
N PHE A 12 0.79 -3.67 -9.52
CA PHE A 12 2.02 -4.41 -9.30
C PHE A 12 2.88 -4.46 -10.58
N VAL A 13 2.30 -4.78 -11.73
CA VAL A 13 3.01 -4.82 -13.03
C VAL A 13 3.61 -3.46 -13.37
N LEU A 14 2.87 -2.37 -13.18
CA LEU A 14 3.38 -1.00 -13.37
C LEU A 14 4.56 -0.69 -12.46
N ASN A 15 4.47 -1.03 -11.17
CA ASN A 15 5.56 -0.83 -10.21
C ASN A 15 6.82 -1.59 -10.62
N VAL A 16 6.68 -2.82 -11.15
CA VAL A 16 7.83 -3.59 -11.65
C VAL A 16 8.39 -2.99 -12.93
N ASN A 17 7.55 -2.52 -13.86
CA ASN A 17 7.99 -1.86 -15.08
C ASN A 17 8.77 -0.57 -14.77
N ASP A 18 8.31 0.23 -13.80
CA ASP A 18 9.04 1.41 -13.31
C ASP A 18 10.39 0.99 -12.67
N MET A 19 10.39 -0.10 -11.90
CA MET A 19 11.59 -0.66 -11.32
C MET A 19 12.60 -1.09 -12.41
N LEU A 20 12.16 -1.66 -13.51
CA LEU A 20 12.99 -2.11 -14.63
C LEU A 20 13.55 -0.93 -15.46
N SER A 21 12.82 0.17 -15.57
CA SER A 21 13.19 1.34 -16.38
C SER A 21 14.03 2.38 -15.65
N GLY A 22 14.04 2.39 -14.33
CA GLY A 22 14.63 3.43 -13.51
C GLY A 22 16.15 3.29 -13.26
N LYS A 23 16.78 4.41 -12.83
CA LYS A 23 18.15 4.39 -12.29
C LYS A 23 18.10 4.02 -10.81
N PHE A 24 18.69 2.89 -10.45
CA PHE A 24 18.55 2.32 -9.12
C PHE A 24 19.69 2.75 -8.20
N PHE A 25 19.35 3.38 -7.07
CA PHE A 25 20.30 3.65 -5.99
C PHE A 25 20.14 2.67 -4.80
N ASP A 26 18.96 2.02 -4.67
CA ASP A 26 18.67 1.13 -3.54
C ASP A 26 17.71 0.00 -3.97
N LEU A 27 18.30 -1.19 -4.23
CA LEU A 27 17.52 -2.38 -4.62
C LEU A 27 16.61 -2.86 -3.48
N SER A 28 17.11 -2.85 -2.23
CA SER A 28 16.34 -3.38 -1.09
C SER A 28 15.04 -2.63 -0.89
N LYS A 29 15.06 -1.30 -0.91
CA LYS A 29 13.83 -0.49 -0.81
C LYS A 29 12.83 -0.73 -1.94
N ARG A 30 13.32 -1.03 -3.13
CA ARG A 30 12.44 -1.31 -4.26
C ARG A 30 11.83 -2.71 -4.19
N LEU A 31 12.61 -3.69 -3.73
CA LEU A 31 12.07 -5.02 -3.42
C LEU A 31 11.07 -4.96 -2.25
N GLU A 32 11.34 -4.16 -1.23
CA GLU A 32 10.41 -3.91 -0.13
C GLU A 32 9.07 -3.34 -0.65
N LYS A 33 9.12 -2.31 -1.52
CA LYS A 33 7.92 -1.76 -2.15
C LYS A 33 7.18 -2.80 -3.02
N LEU A 34 7.93 -3.65 -3.73
CA LEU A 34 7.36 -4.74 -4.53
C LEU A 34 6.65 -5.76 -3.62
N LEU A 35 7.28 -6.17 -2.53
CA LEU A 35 6.68 -7.09 -1.56
C LEU A 35 5.45 -6.48 -0.87
N SER A 36 5.49 -5.19 -0.53
CA SER A 36 4.33 -4.47 -0.01
C SER A 36 3.15 -4.51 -0.98
N SER A 37 3.38 -4.23 -2.27
CA SER A 37 2.31 -4.26 -3.26
C SER A 37 1.71 -5.66 -3.47
N ILE A 38 2.48 -6.73 -3.22
CA ILE A 38 1.95 -8.10 -3.20
C ILE A 38 1.13 -8.34 -1.93
N SER A 39 1.60 -7.85 -0.77
CA SER A 39 0.91 -8.02 0.52
C SER A 39 -0.44 -7.30 0.56
N ASP A 40 -0.61 -6.26 -0.23
CA ASP A 40 -1.85 -5.49 -0.32
C ASP A 40 -2.94 -6.19 -1.15
N SER A 41 -2.61 -7.32 -1.82
CA SER A 41 -3.54 -8.08 -2.65
C SER A 41 -3.70 -9.52 -2.14
N GLU A 42 -4.89 -9.84 -1.65
CA GLU A 42 -5.23 -11.18 -1.15
C GLU A 42 -5.05 -12.26 -2.23
N ASP A 43 -5.47 -12.00 -3.47
CA ASP A 43 -5.33 -12.94 -4.58
C ASP A 43 -3.87 -13.23 -4.94
N MET A 44 -3.00 -12.21 -4.93
CA MET A 44 -1.57 -12.44 -5.17
C MET A 44 -0.95 -13.26 -4.04
N LEU A 45 -1.34 -13.00 -2.79
CA LEU A 45 -0.90 -13.79 -1.65
C LEU A 45 -1.34 -15.24 -1.75
N ASP A 46 -2.60 -15.50 -2.09
CA ASP A 46 -3.15 -16.85 -2.22
C ASP A 46 -2.43 -17.65 -3.31
N VAL A 47 -2.22 -17.04 -4.49
CA VAL A 47 -1.49 -17.70 -5.59
C VAL A 47 -0.05 -18.02 -5.19
N LEU A 48 0.64 -17.10 -4.52
CA LEU A 48 2.02 -17.30 -4.10
C LEU A 48 2.12 -18.30 -2.93
N ALA A 49 1.18 -18.28 -1.99
CA ALA A 49 1.11 -19.26 -0.91
C ALA A 49 0.97 -20.69 -1.48
N ASP A 50 0.12 -20.89 -2.49
CA ASP A 50 -0.07 -22.17 -3.20
C ASP A 50 1.24 -22.64 -3.88
N TYR A 51 2.07 -21.70 -4.35
CA TYR A 51 3.35 -22.01 -4.99
C TYR A 51 4.47 -22.32 -4.00
N ILE A 52 4.41 -21.73 -2.81
CA ILE A 52 5.38 -21.94 -1.72
C ILE A 52 5.07 -23.25 -0.97
N ASP A 53 3.81 -23.68 -0.94
CA ASP A 53 3.44 -24.90 -0.21
C ASP A 53 4.20 -26.12 -0.74
N GLY A 54 4.96 -26.78 0.15
CA GLY A 54 5.80 -27.92 -0.18
C GLY A 54 7.04 -27.60 -1.05
N PHE A 55 7.38 -26.32 -1.26
CA PHE A 55 8.55 -25.91 -2.04
C PHE A 55 9.83 -26.01 -1.22
N ASP A 56 10.80 -26.78 -1.73
CA ASP A 56 12.16 -26.87 -1.14
C ASP A 56 13.04 -25.75 -1.68
N TYR A 57 13.04 -24.62 -0.96
CA TYR A 57 13.79 -23.43 -1.35
C TYR A 57 15.29 -23.68 -1.44
N ASP A 58 15.89 -24.34 -0.44
CA ASP A 58 17.33 -24.51 -0.36
C ASP A 58 17.86 -25.35 -1.52
N ALA A 59 17.17 -26.46 -1.81
CA ALA A 59 17.52 -27.34 -2.93
C ALA A 59 17.38 -26.64 -4.29
N GLU A 60 16.35 -25.82 -4.50
CA GLU A 60 16.17 -25.09 -5.76
C GLU A 60 17.10 -23.87 -5.86
N PHE A 61 17.42 -23.21 -4.73
CA PHE A 61 18.41 -22.13 -4.68
C PHE A 61 19.79 -22.63 -5.12
N GLU A 62 20.28 -23.75 -4.56
CA GLU A 62 21.57 -24.33 -4.92
C GLU A 62 21.64 -24.72 -6.41
N LYS A 63 20.55 -25.23 -7.00
CA LYS A 63 20.49 -25.55 -8.43
C LYS A 63 20.49 -24.31 -9.32
N THR A 64 19.76 -23.28 -8.90
CA THR A 64 19.56 -22.03 -9.65
C THR A 64 20.82 -21.18 -9.64
N PHE A 65 21.46 -21.06 -8.48
CA PHE A 65 22.64 -20.22 -8.25
C PHE A 65 23.92 -21.06 -8.11
N ALA A 66 24.20 -21.83 -9.16
CA ALA A 66 25.35 -22.73 -9.14
C ALA A 66 26.66 -22.01 -9.48
N LEU A 67 27.69 -22.29 -8.69
CA LEU A 67 29.09 -21.94 -8.98
C LEU A 67 29.76 -23.08 -9.74
N ASP A 68 30.26 -22.82 -10.92
CA ASP A 68 31.13 -23.79 -11.60
C ASP A 68 32.43 -23.91 -10.82
N LYS A 69 32.62 -25.07 -10.20
CA LYS A 69 33.81 -25.35 -9.34
C LYS A 69 35.14 -25.31 -10.09
N LYS A 70 35.14 -25.39 -11.43
CA LYS A 70 36.37 -25.39 -12.24
C LYS A 70 36.72 -24.00 -12.73
N THR A 71 35.75 -23.19 -13.10
CA THR A 71 35.96 -21.88 -13.71
C THR A 71 35.67 -20.73 -12.75
N GLY A 72 35.02 -21.00 -11.63
CA GLY A 72 34.50 -19.95 -10.72
C GLY A 72 33.38 -19.11 -11.34
N ALA A 73 32.94 -19.47 -12.56
CA ALA A 73 31.84 -18.77 -13.23
C ALA A 73 30.53 -19.11 -12.56
N THR A 74 29.72 -18.11 -12.34
CA THR A 74 28.36 -18.26 -11.83
C THR A 74 27.39 -18.48 -12.97
N ARG A 75 26.50 -19.42 -12.79
CA ARG A 75 25.39 -19.67 -13.72
C ARG A 75 24.08 -19.51 -12.99
N VAL A 76 23.30 -18.51 -13.40
CA VAL A 76 21.93 -18.32 -12.92
C VAL A 76 20.98 -18.96 -13.94
N SER A 77 20.22 -19.97 -13.50
CA SER A 77 19.24 -20.67 -14.33
C SER A 77 17.97 -20.93 -13.53
N LEU A 78 16.98 -20.05 -13.68
CA LEU A 78 15.68 -20.20 -13.00
C LEU A 78 15.00 -21.52 -13.39
N PRO A 79 14.20 -22.09 -12.51
CA PRO A 79 13.38 -23.28 -12.81
C PRO A 79 12.50 -23.05 -14.04
N VAL A 80 12.34 -24.11 -14.86
CA VAL A 80 11.43 -24.09 -16.01
C VAL A 80 9.98 -24.15 -15.55
N ASP A 81 9.73 -24.83 -14.45
CA ASP A 81 8.40 -24.89 -13.81
C ASP A 81 8.05 -23.51 -13.23
N GLU A 82 6.90 -22.97 -13.66
CA GLU A 82 6.44 -21.63 -13.28
C GLU A 82 6.21 -21.51 -11.76
N LYS A 83 5.58 -22.51 -11.13
CA LYS A 83 5.31 -22.48 -9.70
C LYS A 83 6.60 -22.43 -8.90
N LYS A 84 7.56 -23.29 -9.23
CA LYS A 84 8.88 -23.31 -8.58
C LYS A 84 9.65 -22.00 -8.81
N LYS A 85 9.57 -21.44 -10.01
CA LYS A 85 10.19 -20.16 -10.35
C LYS A 85 9.63 -19.04 -9.47
N MET A 86 8.32 -18.96 -9.36
CA MET A 86 7.63 -17.95 -8.58
C MET A 86 7.94 -18.10 -7.08
N ALA A 87 7.86 -19.32 -6.55
CA ALA A 87 8.21 -19.64 -5.17
C ALA A 87 9.67 -19.27 -4.85
N LEU A 88 10.59 -19.62 -5.73
CA LEU A 88 12.01 -19.26 -5.58
C LEU A 88 12.21 -17.74 -5.54
N CYS A 89 11.62 -17.01 -6.50
CA CYS A 89 11.81 -15.57 -6.61
C CYS A 89 11.23 -14.83 -5.40
N ILE A 90 10.01 -15.15 -4.98
CA ILE A 90 9.39 -14.46 -3.83
C ILE A 90 10.13 -14.73 -2.52
N THR A 91 10.60 -15.97 -2.31
CA THR A 91 11.39 -16.33 -1.12
C THR A 91 12.74 -15.62 -1.15
N LEU A 92 13.40 -15.56 -2.31
CA LEU A 92 14.65 -14.81 -2.50
C LEU A 92 14.47 -13.32 -2.20
N PHE A 93 13.38 -12.70 -2.68
CA PHE A 93 13.12 -11.28 -2.39
C PHE A 93 12.95 -11.04 -0.89
N ASN A 94 12.22 -11.91 -0.19
CA ASN A 94 12.10 -11.85 1.26
C ASN A 94 13.44 -11.99 1.97
N ASP A 95 14.31 -12.89 1.53
CA ASP A 95 15.65 -13.08 2.11
C ASP A 95 16.57 -11.88 1.88
N LEU A 96 16.46 -11.21 0.71
CA LEU A 96 17.20 -9.99 0.42
C LEU A 96 16.70 -8.78 1.24
N VAL A 97 15.38 -8.63 1.40
CA VAL A 97 14.77 -7.52 2.17
C VAL A 97 14.97 -7.73 3.68
N SER A 98 14.85 -8.96 4.17
CA SER A 98 15.07 -9.31 5.58
C SER A 98 16.55 -9.39 5.98
N GLU A 99 17.47 -9.07 5.07
CA GLU A 99 18.93 -9.11 5.27
C GLU A 99 19.49 -10.51 5.65
N LYS A 100 18.70 -11.58 5.46
CA LYS A 100 19.22 -12.95 5.58
C LYS A 100 20.30 -13.22 4.52
N LEU A 101 20.14 -12.61 3.33
CA LEU A 101 21.13 -12.57 2.29
C LEU A 101 21.61 -11.12 2.12
N ASN A 102 22.94 -10.92 2.17
CA ASN A 102 23.49 -9.61 1.86
C ASN A 102 23.34 -9.31 0.37
N ALA A 103 22.49 -8.34 0.02
CA ALA A 103 22.12 -8.02 -1.35
C ALA A 103 23.33 -7.68 -2.23
N ASN A 104 24.27 -6.86 -1.75
CA ASN A 104 25.44 -6.47 -2.52
C ASN A 104 26.34 -7.68 -2.81
N GLN A 105 26.62 -8.49 -1.79
CA GLN A 105 27.44 -9.69 -1.95
C GLN A 105 26.78 -10.72 -2.88
N PHE A 106 25.46 -10.89 -2.76
CA PHE A 106 24.69 -11.78 -3.64
C PHE A 106 24.75 -11.33 -5.09
N LEU A 107 24.50 -10.04 -5.35
CA LEU A 107 24.57 -9.48 -6.70
C LEU A 107 25.98 -9.60 -7.30
N GLU A 108 26.99 -9.26 -6.55
CA GLU A 108 28.39 -9.37 -7.00
C GLU A 108 28.80 -10.83 -7.26
N THR A 109 28.24 -11.78 -6.49
CA THR A 109 28.57 -13.19 -6.67
C THR A 109 27.90 -13.79 -7.91
N TYR A 110 26.62 -13.50 -8.13
CA TYR A 110 25.82 -14.25 -9.12
C TYR A 110 25.47 -13.47 -10.39
N PHE A 111 25.56 -12.13 -10.36
CA PHE A 111 25.04 -11.30 -11.45
C PHE A 111 26.09 -10.40 -12.11
N GLN A 112 27.36 -10.69 -11.93
CA GLN A 112 28.41 -9.98 -12.69
C GLN A 112 28.28 -10.26 -14.18
N ASP A 113 28.26 -9.20 -14.97
CA ASP A 113 28.23 -9.24 -16.43
C ASP A 113 29.13 -8.14 -17.01
N LYS A 114 29.60 -8.33 -18.25
CA LYS A 114 30.48 -7.35 -18.93
C LYS A 114 29.71 -6.13 -19.46
N ARG A 115 28.40 -6.22 -19.62
CA ARG A 115 27.56 -5.22 -20.31
C ARG A 115 26.58 -4.55 -19.37
N LEU A 116 26.17 -5.24 -18.30
CA LEU A 116 25.15 -4.80 -17.36
C LEU A 116 25.74 -4.66 -15.97
N THR A 117 25.21 -3.74 -15.19
CA THR A 117 25.50 -3.73 -13.75
C THR A 117 24.91 -4.98 -13.09
N PRO A 118 25.48 -5.47 -11.96
CA PRO A 118 24.92 -6.62 -11.25
C PRO A 118 23.42 -6.47 -10.95
N THR A 119 22.99 -5.27 -10.58
CA THR A 119 21.58 -4.95 -10.32
C THR A 119 20.73 -5.09 -11.59
N GLN A 120 21.16 -4.52 -12.73
CA GLN A 120 20.42 -4.64 -13.99
C GLN A 120 20.29 -6.10 -14.43
N ASN A 121 21.39 -6.86 -14.30
CA ASN A 121 21.40 -8.28 -14.64
C ASN A 121 20.45 -9.11 -13.74
N PHE A 122 20.37 -8.77 -12.44
CA PHE A 122 19.40 -9.35 -11.51
C PHE A 122 17.96 -9.03 -11.92
N LEU A 123 17.68 -7.77 -12.25
CA LEU A 123 16.37 -7.34 -12.68
C LEU A 123 15.92 -8.09 -13.94
N GLU A 124 16.81 -8.22 -14.94
CA GLU A 124 16.48 -8.93 -16.17
C GLU A 124 16.30 -10.45 -15.97
N LYS A 125 17.12 -11.05 -15.12
CA LYS A 125 17.14 -12.52 -14.97
C LYS A 125 16.22 -13.06 -13.89
N VAL A 126 15.78 -12.23 -12.93
CA VAL A 126 14.97 -12.68 -11.80
C VAL A 126 13.66 -11.89 -11.68
N VAL A 127 13.74 -10.56 -11.63
CA VAL A 127 12.54 -9.73 -11.39
C VAL A 127 11.63 -9.72 -12.61
N LEU A 128 12.17 -9.60 -13.82
CA LEU A 128 11.40 -9.66 -15.07
C LEU A 128 10.67 -10.99 -15.25
N PRO A 129 11.33 -12.18 -15.11
CA PRO A 129 10.63 -13.45 -15.15
C PRO A 129 9.57 -13.64 -14.06
N PHE A 130 9.78 -13.05 -12.88
CA PHE A 130 8.78 -13.06 -11.81
C PHE A 130 7.54 -12.25 -12.21
N ARG A 131 7.70 -11.01 -12.72
CA ARG A 131 6.60 -10.21 -13.26
C ARG A 131 5.82 -10.97 -14.32
N ASP A 132 6.54 -11.55 -15.30
CA ASP A 132 5.91 -12.29 -16.41
C ASP A 132 5.14 -13.51 -15.91
N GLY A 133 5.64 -14.17 -14.86
CA GLY A 133 4.95 -15.28 -14.20
C GLY A 133 3.66 -14.82 -13.52
N MET A 134 3.67 -13.66 -12.83
CA MET A 134 2.49 -13.07 -12.24
C MET A 134 1.47 -12.67 -13.32
N CYS A 135 1.90 -11.97 -14.36
CA CYS A 135 1.01 -11.64 -15.49
C CYS A 135 0.33 -12.89 -16.07
N LYS A 136 1.09 -13.97 -16.24
CA LYS A 136 0.56 -15.26 -16.75
C LYS A 136 -0.45 -15.88 -15.79
N ALA A 137 -0.18 -15.86 -14.49
CA ALA A 137 -1.08 -16.42 -13.47
C ALA A 137 -2.44 -15.72 -13.46
N PHE A 138 -2.45 -14.40 -13.73
CA PHE A 138 -3.65 -13.58 -13.73
C PHE A 138 -4.21 -13.27 -15.15
N GLY A 139 -3.57 -13.79 -16.22
CA GLY A 139 -4.02 -13.57 -17.60
C GLY A 139 -3.83 -12.13 -18.09
N LEU A 140 -2.86 -11.38 -17.52
CA LEU A 140 -2.61 -9.98 -17.83
C LEU A 140 -1.53 -9.78 -18.90
N SER A 141 -1.59 -8.64 -19.58
CA SER A 141 -0.51 -8.18 -20.47
C SER A 141 0.65 -7.61 -19.67
N VAL A 142 1.87 -7.84 -20.14
CA VAL A 142 3.09 -7.24 -19.56
C VAL A 142 3.29 -5.77 -19.95
N ASN A 143 2.62 -5.31 -21.00
CA ASN A 143 2.75 -3.96 -21.58
C ASN A 143 1.59 -3.07 -21.14
N LEU A 144 1.30 -3.03 -19.84
CA LEU A 144 0.29 -2.14 -19.29
C LEU A 144 0.83 -0.71 -19.17
N THR A 145 -0.02 0.24 -19.51
CA THR A 145 0.23 1.67 -19.29
C THR A 145 -0.55 2.17 -18.08
N ALA A 146 -0.08 3.24 -17.44
CA ALA A 146 -0.78 3.83 -16.30
C ALA A 146 -2.22 4.25 -16.67
N ASP A 147 -2.40 4.82 -17.88
CA ASP A 147 -3.71 5.24 -18.36
C ASP A 147 -4.71 4.07 -18.54
N GLU A 148 -4.21 2.88 -18.90
CA GLU A 148 -5.05 1.67 -19.00
C GLU A 148 -5.46 1.15 -17.62
N VAL A 149 -4.54 1.13 -16.67
CA VAL A 149 -4.82 0.71 -15.29
C VAL A 149 -5.78 1.68 -14.62
N ASP A 150 -5.59 2.99 -14.79
CA ASP A 150 -6.50 4.01 -14.25
C ASP A 150 -7.91 3.91 -14.86
N LYS A 151 -8.04 3.59 -16.16
CA LYS A 151 -9.34 3.31 -16.78
C LYS A 151 -10.00 2.07 -16.21
N HIS A 152 -9.27 0.96 -16.09
CA HIS A 152 -9.79 -0.25 -15.47
C HIS A 152 -10.19 -0.01 -14.01
N ALA A 153 -9.40 0.76 -13.26
CA ALA A 153 -9.75 1.14 -11.90
C ALA A 153 -11.04 1.97 -11.83
N GLN A 154 -11.26 2.88 -12.79
CA GLN A 154 -12.49 3.68 -12.90
C GLN A 154 -13.70 2.85 -13.37
N GLU A 155 -13.48 1.88 -14.27
CA GLU A 155 -14.54 0.98 -14.75
C GLU A 155 -14.94 -0.05 -13.69
N LEU A 156 -14.03 -0.36 -12.75
CA LEU A 156 -14.23 -1.31 -11.66
C LEU A 156 -14.57 -0.63 -10.33
N GLU A 157 -14.38 0.68 -10.22
CA GLU A 157 -15.13 1.41 -9.19
C GLU A 157 -16.60 1.09 -9.47
N PRO A 158 -17.31 0.40 -8.55
CA PRO A 158 -18.75 0.22 -8.69
C PRO A 158 -19.28 1.60 -9.07
N GLU A 159 -20.10 1.67 -10.17
CA GLU A 159 -20.82 2.91 -10.52
C GLU A 159 -21.10 3.57 -9.21
N LYS A 160 -20.46 4.73 -8.95
CA LYS A 160 -20.60 5.37 -7.65
C LYS A 160 -22.08 5.25 -7.41
N GLU A 161 -22.47 4.26 -6.54
CA GLU A 161 -23.84 4.25 -6.04
C GLU A 161 -24.05 5.71 -5.79
N GLU A 162 -24.97 6.33 -6.53
CA GLU A 162 -25.23 7.77 -6.36
C GLU A 162 -25.16 7.94 -4.88
N VAL A 163 -24.00 8.47 -4.41
CA VAL A 163 -23.75 8.57 -2.96
C VAL A 163 -24.97 9.35 -2.59
N GLU A 164 -25.98 8.65 -2.02
CA GLU A 164 -27.22 9.27 -1.57
C GLU A 164 -26.73 10.52 -0.93
N GLN A 165 -26.96 11.66 -1.57
CA GLN A 165 -26.31 12.90 -1.13
C GLN A 165 -26.79 13.06 0.28
N LEU A 166 -25.96 12.56 1.21
CA LEU A 166 -26.30 12.55 2.63
C LEU A 166 -26.66 13.99 2.93
N PRO A 167 -27.92 14.27 3.23
CA PRO A 167 -28.42 15.63 3.36
C PRO A 167 -27.51 16.35 4.38
N HIS A 168 -27.13 17.58 4.08
CA HIS A 168 -26.27 18.43 4.95
C HIS A 168 -24.85 17.90 5.22
N LEU A 169 -24.38 16.85 4.53
CA LEU A 169 -23.00 16.34 4.71
C LEU A 169 -21.94 17.41 4.42
N ASP A 170 -22.16 18.24 3.40
CA ASP A 170 -21.20 19.31 3.05
C ASP A 170 -21.11 20.35 4.16
N GLU A 171 -22.22 20.68 4.80
CA GLU A 171 -22.27 21.61 5.94
C GLU A 171 -21.49 21.03 7.13
N LEU A 172 -21.73 19.77 7.47
CA LEU A 172 -20.98 19.06 8.52
C LEU A 172 -19.47 19.06 8.21
N LEU A 173 -19.06 18.69 7.00
CA LEU A 173 -17.64 18.60 6.65
C LEU A 173 -16.94 19.97 6.64
N VAL A 174 -17.66 21.05 6.34
CA VAL A 174 -17.14 22.43 6.50
C VAL A 174 -16.88 22.73 7.97
N GLU A 175 -17.79 22.36 8.85
CA GLU A 175 -17.68 22.59 10.28
C GLU A 175 -16.56 21.74 10.91
N VAL A 176 -16.46 20.47 10.55
CA VAL A 176 -15.36 19.58 10.93
C VAL A 176 -14.01 20.20 10.55
N LYS A 177 -13.87 20.71 9.33
CA LYS A 177 -12.64 21.37 8.87
C LYS A 177 -12.34 22.63 9.67
N ARG A 178 -13.36 23.44 9.98
CA ARG A 178 -13.22 24.65 10.80
C ARG A 178 -12.65 24.30 12.17
N ILE A 179 -13.26 23.36 12.87
CA ILE A 179 -12.88 22.95 14.23
C ILE A 179 -11.46 22.33 14.20
N CYS A 180 -11.17 21.43 13.29
CA CYS A 180 -9.84 20.83 13.15
C CYS A 180 -8.74 21.87 12.94
N ASN A 181 -8.97 22.87 12.10
CA ASN A 181 -8.00 23.96 11.88
C ASN A 181 -7.81 24.82 13.13
N GLN A 182 -8.86 25.06 13.93
CA GLN A 182 -8.76 25.76 15.22
C GLN A 182 -7.93 24.94 16.23
N ILE A 183 -8.16 23.62 16.32
CA ILE A 183 -7.35 22.72 17.16
C ILE A 183 -5.88 22.82 16.78
N LEU A 184 -5.55 22.66 15.49
CA LEU A 184 -4.17 22.76 14.99
C LEU A 184 -3.55 24.14 15.30
N ALA A 185 -4.32 25.21 15.18
CA ALA A 185 -3.84 26.57 15.52
C ALA A 185 -3.48 26.69 17.00
N ILE A 186 -4.31 26.12 17.90
CA ILE A 186 -4.04 26.13 19.35
C ILE A 186 -2.81 25.28 19.69
N LEU A 187 -2.70 24.08 19.11
CA LEU A 187 -1.59 23.16 19.37
C LEU A 187 -0.24 23.75 18.96
N LYS A 188 -0.18 24.57 17.92
CA LYS A 188 1.05 25.29 17.50
C LYS A 188 1.62 26.24 18.56
N PHE A 189 0.80 26.73 19.50
CA PHE A 189 1.23 27.59 20.58
C PHE A 189 1.67 26.86 21.85
N GLU A 190 1.54 25.51 21.86
CA GLU A 190 2.02 24.73 22.99
C GLU A 190 3.56 24.74 23.04
N LYS A 191 4.08 25.21 24.17
CA LYS A 191 5.52 25.48 24.35
C LYS A 191 6.40 24.26 24.45
N LYS A 192 5.81 23.09 24.73
CA LYS A 192 6.55 21.85 24.96
C LYS A 192 6.01 20.74 24.08
N ARG A 193 6.81 20.29 23.13
CA ARG A 193 6.47 19.10 22.35
C ARG A 193 6.50 17.86 23.24
N THR A 194 5.46 17.07 23.12
CA THR A 194 5.29 15.79 23.82
C THR A 194 4.69 14.80 22.83
N ASP A 195 4.93 13.51 23.02
CA ASP A 195 4.38 12.46 22.16
C ASP A 195 2.85 12.59 21.96
N ASN A 196 2.12 12.95 23.03
CA ASN A 196 0.68 13.19 22.92
C ASN A 196 0.31 14.40 22.04
N LEU A 197 1.18 15.42 21.92
CA LEU A 197 0.95 16.55 21.04
C LEU A 197 1.08 16.12 19.58
N ASP A 198 2.14 15.37 19.29
CA ASP A 198 2.40 14.86 17.94
C ASP A 198 1.29 13.86 17.53
N ASP A 199 0.83 13.00 18.43
CA ASP A 199 -0.31 12.10 18.19
C ASP A 199 -1.61 12.87 17.93
N THR A 200 -1.87 13.94 18.70
CA THR A 200 -3.06 14.78 18.53
C THR A 200 -3.01 15.52 17.20
N GLU A 201 -1.89 16.13 16.83
CA GLU A 201 -1.69 16.79 15.54
C GLU A 201 -1.89 15.79 14.38
N PHE A 202 -1.36 14.57 14.49
CA PHE A 202 -1.50 13.52 13.48
C PHE A 202 -2.95 13.11 13.27
N ILE A 203 -3.70 12.85 14.35
CA ILE A 203 -5.12 12.46 14.26
C ILE A 203 -5.95 13.59 13.65
N VAL A 204 -5.73 14.85 14.03
CA VAL A 204 -6.45 15.98 13.45
C VAL A 204 -6.17 16.13 11.96
N GLN A 205 -4.93 15.92 11.51
CA GLN A 205 -4.59 15.90 10.08
C GLN A 205 -5.26 14.74 9.34
N ALA A 206 -5.35 13.56 9.97
CA ALA A 206 -6.04 12.41 9.40
C ALA A 206 -7.56 12.66 9.26
N ILE A 207 -8.20 13.36 10.24
CA ILE A 207 -9.60 13.79 10.14
C ILE A 207 -9.80 14.74 8.95
N LEU A 208 -8.91 15.72 8.76
CA LEU A 208 -8.97 16.62 7.61
C LEU A 208 -8.88 15.85 6.28
N ALA A 209 -7.94 14.91 6.17
CA ALA A 209 -7.76 14.11 4.97
C ALA A 209 -8.98 13.19 4.68
N ALA A 210 -9.58 12.60 5.73
CA ALA A 210 -10.80 11.80 5.60
C ALA A 210 -12.01 12.67 5.19
N SER A 211 -12.09 13.89 5.73
CA SER A 211 -13.13 14.86 5.36
C SER A 211 -13.04 15.30 3.90
N GLU A 212 -11.83 15.39 3.33
CA GLU A 212 -11.64 15.68 1.90
C GLU A 212 -12.13 14.53 1.01
N LYS A 213 -11.99 13.29 1.50
CA LYS A 213 -12.51 12.09 0.83
C LYS A 213 -14.00 11.84 1.09
N ARG A 214 -14.66 12.67 1.91
CA ARG A 214 -16.06 12.50 2.32
C ARG A 214 -16.34 11.18 3.06
N ASP A 215 -15.33 10.60 3.68
CA ASP A 215 -15.45 9.34 4.42
C ASP A 215 -15.85 9.59 5.88
N LEU A 216 -17.16 9.72 6.08
CA LEU A 216 -17.74 10.04 7.40
C LEU A 216 -17.45 8.94 8.43
N MET A 217 -17.36 7.67 8.02
CA MET A 217 -17.09 6.57 8.94
C MET A 217 -15.66 6.65 9.49
N ILE A 218 -14.69 6.97 8.65
CA ILE A 218 -13.31 7.21 9.09
C ILE A 218 -13.24 8.48 9.94
N VAL A 219 -13.90 9.58 9.56
CA VAL A 219 -13.98 10.80 10.35
C VAL A 219 -14.47 10.51 11.76
N ASN A 220 -15.58 9.80 11.91
CA ASN A 220 -16.15 9.42 13.22
C ASN A 220 -15.19 8.57 14.05
N GLY A 221 -14.58 7.55 13.47
CA GLY A 221 -13.60 6.71 14.16
C GLY A 221 -12.38 7.49 14.67
N LEU A 222 -11.89 8.44 13.86
CA LEU A 222 -10.76 9.30 14.22
C LEU A 222 -11.13 10.31 15.32
N VAL A 223 -12.35 10.85 15.33
CA VAL A 223 -12.83 11.79 16.37
C VAL A 223 -12.92 11.09 17.73
N ILE A 224 -13.39 9.85 17.77
CA ILE A 224 -13.36 9.02 19.00
C ILE A 224 -11.91 8.86 19.51
N GLY A 225 -10.96 8.59 18.58
CA GLY A 225 -9.54 8.51 18.91
C GLY A 225 -8.97 9.85 19.43
N LEU A 226 -9.36 10.95 18.78
CA LEU A 226 -8.96 12.31 19.16
C LEU A 226 -9.43 12.67 20.57
N GLU A 227 -10.66 12.33 20.94
CA GLU A 227 -11.17 12.55 22.30
C GLU A 227 -10.27 11.90 23.35
N TYR A 228 -9.76 10.71 23.07
CA TYR A 228 -8.89 9.98 23.99
C TYR A 228 -7.51 10.65 24.18
N VAL A 229 -6.85 11.03 23.08
CA VAL A 229 -5.49 11.64 23.15
C VAL A 229 -5.52 13.09 23.57
N ALA A 230 -6.56 13.84 23.20
CA ALA A 230 -6.70 15.27 23.52
C ALA A 230 -7.12 15.56 24.98
N LYS A 231 -7.49 14.55 25.77
CA LYS A 231 -7.88 14.71 27.19
C LYS A 231 -6.87 15.50 28.04
N LYS A 232 -5.60 15.49 27.65
CA LYS A 232 -4.50 16.18 28.36
C LYS A 232 -4.42 17.67 28.00
N PHE A 233 -5.04 18.11 26.89
CA PHE A 233 -4.96 19.48 26.41
C PHE A 233 -6.26 20.26 26.75
N LYS A 234 -6.27 20.91 27.91
CA LYS A 234 -7.45 21.66 28.37
C LYS A 234 -7.95 22.70 27.36
N ASN A 235 -7.02 23.28 26.59
CA ASN A 235 -7.32 24.37 25.66
C ASN A 235 -8.05 23.92 24.39
N VAL A 236 -7.97 22.64 24.03
CA VAL A 236 -8.66 22.08 22.85
C VAL A 236 -9.86 21.21 23.19
N ARG A 237 -10.02 20.90 24.47
CA ARG A 237 -11.04 19.96 24.94
C ARG A 237 -12.46 20.33 24.49
N HIS A 238 -12.83 21.61 24.62
CA HIS A 238 -14.14 22.09 24.19
C HIS A 238 -14.38 21.95 22.69
N LEU A 239 -13.31 22.13 21.86
CA LEU A 239 -13.41 21.94 20.40
C LEU A 239 -13.57 20.46 20.03
N VAL A 240 -12.93 19.58 20.79
CA VAL A 240 -13.10 18.12 20.58
C VAL A 240 -14.49 17.67 20.99
N GLU A 241 -15.05 18.22 22.08
CA GLU A 241 -16.42 17.98 22.52
C GLU A 241 -17.43 18.52 21.46
N GLU A 242 -17.23 19.76 20.95
CA GLU A 242 -18.02 20.36 19.87
C GLU A 242 -18.00 19.48 18.60
N LEU A 243 -16.80 19.01 18.17
CA LEU A 243 -16.64 18.17 17.01
C LEU A 243 -17.38 16.82 17.16
N ASN A 244 -17.31 16.22 18.34
CA ASN A 244 -18.00 14.98 18.64
C ASN A 244 -19.51 15.16 18.65
N ASP A 245 -20.01 16.26 19.22
CA ASP A 245 -21.42 16.58 19.25
C ASP A 245 -21.99 16.83 17.83
N ASP A 246 -21.25 17.55 16.98
CA ASP A 246 -21.67 17.79 15.59
C ASP A 246 -21.82 16.50 14.80
N ILE A 247 -20.85 15.58 14.94
CA ILE A 247 -20.90 14.27 14.26
C ILE A 247 -22.03 13.43 14.84
N PHE A 248 -22.20 13.40 16.15
CA PHE A 248 -23.26 12.64 16.81
C PHE A 248 -24.65 13.14 16.37
N ASN A 249 -24.90 14.45 16.40
CA ASN A 249 -26.12 15.08 15.96
C ASN A 249 -26.44 14.76 14.49
N TYR A 250 -25.40 14.72 13.65
CA TYR A 250 -25.57 14.37 12.25
C TYR A 250 -26.00 12.90 12.08
N TYR A 251 -25.44 11.95 12.83
CA TYR A 251 -25.91 10.57 12.81
C TYR A 251 -27.34 10.42 13.35
N GLU A 252 -27.70 11.14 14.43
CA GLU A 252 -29.10 11.17 14.90
C GLU A 252 -30.07 11.73 13.84
N PHE A 253 -29.64 12.75 13.10
CA PHE A 253 -30.40 13.30 11.98
C PHE A 253 -30.62 12.26 10.87
N LEU A 254 -29.57 11.50 10.51
CA LEU A 254 -29.70 10.45 9.50
C LEU A 254 -30.61 9.29 9.92
N GLU A 255 -30.61 8.95 11.21
CA GLU A 255 -31.50 7.91 11.75
C GLU A 255 -32.97 8.37 11.86
N ASN A 256 -33.21 9.69 12.03
CA ASN A 256 -34.53 10.26 12.27
C ASN A 256 -34.85 11.46 11.35
N PRO A 257 -34.91 11.28 10.02
CA PRO A 257 -35.08 12.39 9.06
C PRO A 257 -36.41 13.11 9.09
N THR A 258 -37.34 12.74 9.96
CA THR A 258 -38.77 13.18 9.91
C THR A 258 -39.10 14.39 10.79
N GLN A 259 -38.16 15.02 11.50
CA GLN A 259 -38.49 16.12 12.43
C GLN A 259 -38.43 17.55 11.83
N GLU A 260 -37.75 17.79 10.70
CA GLU A 260 -37.66 19.15 10.14
C GLU A 260 -38.73 19.54 9.10
N ASN A 261 -39.60 18.62 8.64
CA ASN A 261 -40.67 18.94 7.68
C ASN A 261 -42.02 19.33 8.34
N ALA A 262 -42.04 19.60 9.65
CA ALA A 262 -43.26 19.95 10.37
C ALA A 262 -43.41 21.46 10.70
N GLU A 263 -42.42 22.28 10.33
CA GLU A 263 -42.49 23.75 10.53
C GLU A 263 -42.12 24.50 9.25
N VAL A 264 -42.96 24.47 8.23
CA VAL A 264 -43.07 25.52 7.20
C VAL A 264 -44.55 25.68 6.83
#